data_7d1a5d067a629c24b8b1004c0a458c31
#
_entry.id   7d1a5d067a629c24b8b1004c0a458c31
#
_cell.length_a   1.000
_cell.length_b   1.000
_cell.length_c   1.000
_cell.angle_alpha   90.00
_cell.angle_beta   90.00
_cell.angle_gamma   90.00
#
_symmetry.space_group_name_H-M   'P 1'
#
loop_
_entity.id
_entity.type
_entity.pdbx_description
1 polymer ?
#
loop_
_entity_poly.entity_id
_entity_poly.type
_entity_poly.pdbx_seq_one_letter_code
_entity_poly.pdbx_strand_id
1 'polypeptide(L)'
;MRSRGLRHLAVGAVLVASAALGTSAGAQPVLLQLRPRIGDTLRMHMSQTVEMTGTMPGTHGDSTRSMTTTIEVFTRAIARQWTSGGTLMQAITDSVAMTPSSPGSLADLKRRAGQSKSVVLRVSPDGAVEMVEDGDPHSELRRIFGGMPATLARKAVAIGEKWSREMQIPLTGQPGAMGTVRATFQLDSLGTNGDMAYISMKGSMARVNLPGVPGPGAGYETSGTLSGTMQIDRRLGWITESRTTINVRSTVSSPPDRGRKAGAPMLVRTKITQWIRAMRAR
;
A
#
# COMPACT_ATOMS: atom_id res chain seq x y z
N MET A 1 -53.54 -23.95 82.41
CA MET A 1 -54.44 -23.72 81.26
C MET A 1 -53.61 -23.24 80.05
N ARG A 2 -53.80 -23.83 78.89
CA ARG A 2 -52.97 -23.87 77.72
C ARG A 2 -53.08 -22.58 76.89
N SER A 3 -51.93 -21.96 76.46
CA SER A 3 -51.95 -21.00 75.39
C SER A 3 -50.90 -21.42 74.30
N ARG A 4 -51.44 -21.58 73.11
CA ARG A 4 -50.69 -21.99 71.90
C ARG A 4 -50.02 -20.75 71.26
N GLY A 5 -48.72 -20.78 71.11
CA GLY A 5 -47.98 -19.79 70.37
C GLY A 5 -47.99 -20.10 68.87
N LEU A 6 -48.29 -19.11 68.09
CA LEU A 6 -48.27 -19.12 66.63
C LEU A 6 -46.86 -18.78 66.16
N ARG A 7 -46.24 -19.70 65.43
CA ARG A 7 -44.89 -19.48 64.80
C ARG A 7 -45.13 -18.94 63.39
N HIS A 8 -44.70 -17.73 63.11
CA HIS A 8 -44.63 -17.15 61.75
C HIS A 8 -43.34 -17.62 61.11
N LEU A 9 -43.50 -18.41 60.06
CA LEU A 9 -42.41 -18.75 59.12
C LEU A 9 -42.28 -17.60 58.12
N ALA A 10 -41.16 -16.86 58.22
CA ALA A 10 -40.71 -15.89 57.20
C ALA A 10 -39.95 -16.64 56.12
N VAL A 11 -40.56 -16.78 54.95
CA VAL A 11 -39.86 -17.29 53.72
C VAL A 11 -39.08 -16.14 53.12
N GLY A 12 -37.76 -16.15 53.29
CA GLY A 12 -36.85 -15.25 52.62
C GLY A 12 -36.66 -15.67 51.18
N ALA A 13 -37.17 -14.89 50.23
CA ALA A 13 -36.89 -15.03 48.81
C ALA A 13 -35.46 -14.51 48.53
N VAL A 14 -34.51 -15.39 48.30
CA VAL A 14 -33.16 -15.04 47.78
C VAL A 14 -33.26 -14.82 46.27
N LEU A 15 -33.31 -13.57 45.86
CA LEU A 15 -33.16 -13.15 44.46
C LEU A 15 -31.70 -13.30 44.06
N VAL A 16 -31.36 -14.42 43.39
CA VAL A 16 -30.08 -14.59 42.72
C VAL A 16 -30.09 -13.74 41.46
N ALA A 17 -29.55 -12.53 41.54
CA ALA A 17 -29.25 -11.70 40.39
C ALA A 17 -28.08 -12.35 39.62
N SER A 18 -28.39 -13.18 38.63
CA SER A 18 -27.41 -13.67 37.65
C SER A 18 -26.96 -12.51 36.79
N ALA A 19 -25.89 -11.83 37.19
CA ALA A 19 -25.15 -10.91 36.35
C ALA A 19 -24.57 -11.72 35.18
N ALA A 20 -25.28 -11.73 34.06
CA ALA A 20 -24.77 -12.19 32.80
C ALA A 20 -23.60 -11.26 32.41
N LEU A 21 -22.38 -11.58 32.85
CA LEU A 21 -21.16 -11.06 32.30
C LEU A 21 -21.11 -11.53 30.85
N GLY A 22 -21.67 -10.73 29.96
CA GLY A 22 -21.50 -10.88 28.53
C GLY A 22 -20.02 -10.77 28.25
N THR A 23 -19.29 -11.89 28.28
CA THR A 23 -17.99 -11.99 27.69
C THR A 23 -18.20 -11.69 26.21
N SER A 24 -17.95 -10.44 25.80
CA SER A 24 -17.74 -10.13 24.41
C SER A 24 -16.69 -11.14 23.94
N ALA A 25 -17.12 -12.10 23.11
CA ALA A 25 -16.21 -13.05 22.47
C ALA A 25 -15.25 -12.22 21.63
N GLY A 26 -14.20 -11.74 22.25
CA GLY A 26 -13.14 -11.01 21.60
C GLY A 26 -12.60 -11.92 20.51
N ALA A 27 -12.77 -11.51 19.25
CA ALA A 27 -12.26 -12.28 18.13
C ALA A 27 -10.80 -12.62 18.39
N GLN A 28 -10.45 -13.90 18.36
CA GLN A 28 -9.07 -14.34 18.62
C GLN A 28 -8.10 -13.60 17.69
N PRO A 29 -6.99 -13.08 18.23
CA PRO A 29 -5.97 -12.44 17.40
C PRO A 29 -5.46 -13.41 16.33
N VAL A 30 -5.31 -12.92 15.11
CA VAL A 30 -4.83 -13.71 13.97
C VAL A 30 -3.50 -13.19 13.49
N LEU A 31 -2.59 -14.11 13.18
CA LEU A 31 -1.33 -13.76 12.54
C LEU A 31 -1.56 -13.66 11.02
N LEU A 32 -1.27 -12.48 10.47
CA LEU A 32 -1.35 -12.18 9.04
C LEU A 32 0.03 -12.39 8.43
N GLN A 33 0.14 -13.32 7.49
CA GLN A 33 1.43 -13.64 6.85
C GLN A 33 1.27 -13.89 5.36
N LEU A 34 2.27 -13.47 4.58
CA LEU A 34 2.46 -13.91 3.21
C LEU A 34 3.36 -15.14 3.21
N ARG A 35 2.76 -16.29 2.94
CA ARG A 35 3.46 -17.58 2.92
C ARG A 35 2.82 -18.52 1.91
N PRO A 36 2.96 -18.23 0.59
CA PRO A 36 2.43 -19.10 -0.44
C PRO A 36 3.08 -20.49 -0.36
N ARG A 37 2.36 -21.52 -0.77
CA ARG A 37 2.88 -22.88 -0.79
C ARG A 37 3.89 -23.02 -1.93
N ILE A 38 4.93 -23.80 -1.71
CA ILE A 38 5.92 -24.11 -2.75
C ILE A 38 5.22 -24.83 -3.92
N GLY A 39 5.52 -24.36 -5.14
CA GLY A 39 4.88 -24.82 -6.37
C GLY A 39 3.64 -24.02 -6.77
N ASP A 40 3.02 -23.25 -5.86
CA ASP A 40 1.88 -22.42 -6.22
C ASP A 40 2.28 -21.37 -7.26
N THR A 41 1.42 -21.21 -8.25
CA THR A 41 1.53 -20.16 -9.27
C THR A 41 0.41 -19.14 -9.06
N LEU A 42 0.80 -17.92 -8.72
CA LEU A 42 -0.11 -16.80 -8.50
C LEU A 42 -0.10 -15.92 -9.74
N ARG A 43 -1.25 -15.79 -10.39
CA ARG A 43 -1.42 -14.85 -11.50
C ARG A 43 -1.95 -13.55 -10.96
N MET A 44 -1.27 -12.44 -11.28
CA MET A 44 -1.60 -11.12 -10.78
C MET A 44 -1.84 -10.17 -11.95
N HIS A 45 -2.86 -9.36 -11.82
CA HIS A 45 -3.10 -8.21 -12.67
C HIS A 45 -2.95 -6.95 -11.83
N MET A 46 -2.11 -6.03 -12.29
CA MET A 46 -1.93 -4.71 -11.71
C MET A 46 -2.38 -3.67 -12.71
N SER A 47 -3.26 -2.79 -12.30
CA SER A 47 -3.65 -1.57 -13.02
C SER A 47 -3.22 -0.36 -12.20
N GLN A 48 -2.47 0.55 -12.81
CA GLN A 48 -2.03 1.79 -12.17
C GLN A 48 -2.35 2.96 -13.07
N THR A 49 -3.08 3.94 -12.53
CA THR A 49 -3.34 5.22 -13.18
C THR A 49 -2.61 6.33 -12.44
N VAL A 50 -1.82 7.10 -13.17
CA VAL A 50 -1.12 8.28 -12.67
C VAL A 50 -1.73 9.50 -13.34
N GLU A 51 -2.39 10.34 -12.55
CA GLU A 51 -2.92 11.64 -12.95
C GLU A 51 -1.99 12.72 -12.42
N MET A 52 -1.43 13.54 -13.28
CA MET A 52 -0.53 14.63 -12.91
C MET A 52 -1.10 15.95 -13.43
N THR A 53 -1.18 16.95 -12.56
CA THR A 53 -1.61 18.30 -12.91
C THR A 53 -0.55 19.29 -12.45
N GLY A 54 0.01 20.05 -13.38
CA GLY A 54 0.96 21.11 -13.11
C GLY A 54 0.33 22.48 -13.40
N THR A 55 0.41 23.41 -12.43
CA THR A 55 -0.01 24.79 -12.60
C THR A 55 1.24 25.67 -12.57
N MET A 56 1.51 26.34 -13.69
CA MET A 56 2.60 27.30 -13.84
C MET A 56 2.03 28.72 -13.83
N PRO A 57 2.51 29.58 -12.95
CA PRO A 57 2.16 30.99 -12.97
C PRO A 57 2.68 31.63 -14.26
N GLY A 58 1.86 32.44 -14.88
CA GLY A 58 2.21 33.19 -16.11
C GLY A 58 1.92 34.67 -15.99
N THR A 59 2.55 35.50 -16.82
CA THR A 59 2.33 36.94 -16.88
C THR A 59 0.92 37.32 -17.35
N HIS A 60 0.24 36.41 -18.06
CA HIS A 60 -1.12 36.58 -18.56
C HIS A 60 -2.15 35.66 -17.87
N GLY A 61 -1.80 35.15 -16.67
CA GLY A 61 -2.61 34.20 -15.91
C GLY A 61 -1.96 32.83 -15.78
N ASP A 62 -2.47 32.01 -14.86
CA ASP A 62 -1.95 30.68 -14.57
C ASP A 62 -2.28 29.72 -15.73
N SER A 63 -1.30 28.96 -16.18
CA SER A 63 -1.52 27.86 -17.12
C SER A 63 -1.52 26.52 -16.40
N THR A 64 -2.55 25.72 -16.63
CA THR A 64 -2.67 24.39 -16.05
C THR A 64 -2.54 23.33 -17.15
N ARG A 65 -1.66 22.35 -16.94
CA ARG A 65 -1.50 21.18 -17.80
C ARG A 65 -1.80 19.92 -17.01
N SER A 66 -2.52 18.99 -17.60
CA SER A 66 -2.79 17.69 -17.02
C SER A 66 -2.29 16.57 -17.95
N MET A 67 -1.84 15.49 -17.32
CA MET A 67 -1.40 14.27 -18.00
C MET A 67 -1.95 13.08 -17.22
N THR A 68 -2.44 12.10 -17.94
CA THR A 68 -2.87 10.83 -17.35
C THR A 68 -2.13 9.69 -18.05
N THR A 69 -1.61 8.76 -17.27
CA THR A 69 -0.95 7.56 -17.79
C THR A 69 -1.55 6.35 -17.09
N THR A 70 -1.96 5.36 -17.84
CA THR A 70 -2.43 4.08 -17.30
C THR A 70 -1.44 2.98 -17.66
N ILE A 71 -1.07 2.16 -16.69
CA ILE A 71 -0.16 1.03 -16.82
C ILE A 71 -0.91 -0.22 -16.39
N GLU A 72 -0.95 -1.23 -17.26
CA GLU A 72 -1.51 -2.55 -16.99
C GLU A 72 -0.37 -3.57 -17.04
N VAL A 73 -0.24 -4.39 -15.99
CA VAL A 73 0.82 -5.40 -15.89
C VAL A 73 0.19 -6.73 -15.52
N PHE A 74 0.49 -7.75 -16.30
CA PHE A 74 0.13 -9.14 -16.02
C PHE A 74 1.39 -9.91 -15.65
N THR A 75 1.37 -10.54 -14.47
CA THR A 75 2.51 -11.30 -13.95
C THR A 75 2.07 -12.67 -13.44
N ARG A 76 3.01 -13.61 -13.52
CA ARG A 76 2.94 -14.89 -12.80
C ARG A 76 4.04 -14.92 -11.75
N ALA A 77 3.68 -15.21 -10.52
CA ALA A 77 4.63 -15.40 -9.44
C ALA A 77 4.57 -16.86 -8.97
N ILE A 78 5.70 -17.55 -9.04
CA ILE A 78 5.82 -18.97 -8.71
C ILE A 78 6.62 -19.08 -7.42
N ALA A 79 6.03 -19.66 -6.38
CA ALA A 79 6.72 -19.91 -5.11
C ALA A 79 7.73 -21.06 -5.30
N ARG A 80 9.02 -20.77 -5.15
CA ARG A 80 10.11 -21.72 -5.42
C ARG A 80 10.64 -22.41 -4.18
N GLN A 81 10.89 -21.62 -3.13
CA GLN A 81 11.54 -22.14 -1.93
C GLN A 81 11.23 -21.27 -0.71
N TRP A 82 11.14 -21.87 0.46
CA TRP A 82 11.16 -21.17 1.73
C TRP A 82 12.58 -20.98 2.23
N THR A 83 12.87 -19.82 2.75
CA THR A 83 14.12 -19.46 3.41
C THR A 83 13.82 -18.88 4.79
N SER A 84 14.85 -18.67 5.62
CA SER A 84 14.69 -18.00 6.92
C SER A 84 14.14 -16.57 6.81
N GLY A 85 14.38 -15.89 5.67
CA GLY A 85 13.90 -14.51 5.43
C GLY A 85 12.56 -14.42 4.70
N GLY A 86 11.96 -15.55 4.27
CA GLY A 86 10.69 -15.54 3.54
C GLY A 86 10.65 -16.54 2.40
N THR A 87 9.71 -16.36 1.48
CA THR A 87 9.54 -17.21 0.30
C THR A 87 10.26 -16.62 -0.90
N LEU A 88 11.14 -17.40 -1.53
CA LEU A 88 11.70 -17.05 -2.84
C LEU A 88 10.66 -17.31 -3.91
N MET A 89 10.37 -16.30 -4.70
CA MET A 89 9.38 -16.31 -5.76
C MET A 89 10.01 -15.93 -7.09
N GLN A 90 9.75 -16.69 -8.13
CA GLN A 90 10.07 -16.28 -9.48
C GLN A 90 8.88 -15.50 -10.05
N ALA A 91 9.06 -14.21 -10.26
CA ALA A 91 8.07 -13.37 -10.91
C ALA A 91 8.39 -13.25 -12.40
N ILE A 92 7.40 -13.54 -13.24
CA ILE A 92 7.49 -13.49 -14.70
C ILE A 92 6.45 -12.49 -15.18
N THR A 93 6.90 -11.46 -15.90
CA THR A 93 5.99 -10.50 -16.53
C THR A 93 5.51 -11.08 -17.86
N ASP A 94 4.21 -11.36 -17.95
CA ASP A 94 3.59 -11.88 -19.15
C ASP A 94 3.29 -10.78 -20.16
N SER A 95 2.80 -9.63 -19.70
CA SER A 95 2.55 -8.46 -20.55
C SER A 95 2.54 -7.17 -19.76
N VAL A 96 2.92 -6.09 -20.43
CA VAL A 96 2.80 -4.72 -19.96
C VAL A 96 2.13 -3.89 -21.06
N ALA A 97 1.07 -3.19 -20.71
CA ALA A 97 0.45 -2.21 -21.57
C ALA A 97 0.51 -0.84 -20.91
N MET A 98 0.81 0.19 -21.68
CA MET A 98 0.82 1.56 -21.21
C MET A 98 0.04 2.44 -22.17
N THR A 99 -0.86 3.24 -21.64
CA THR A 99 -1.65 4.20 -22.39
C THR A 99 -1.38 5.60 -21.87
N PRO A 100 -0.48 6.36 -22.53
CA PRO A 100 -0.25 7.75 -22.19
C PRO A 100 -1.32 8.65 -22.82
N SER A 101 -1.63 9.76 -22.16
CA SER A 101 -2.51 10.79 -22.70
C SER A 101 -1.87 11.63 -23.84
N SER A 102 -0.57 11.43 -24.10
CA SER A 102 0.15 12.14 -25.16
C SER A 102 0.78 11.17 -26.17
N PRO A 103 0.57 11.35 -27.49
CA PRO A 103 0.93 10.35 -28.52
C PRO A 103 2.44 10.13 -28.74
N GLY A 104 3.30 11.02 -28.27
CA GLY A 104 4.72 11.04 -28.67
C GLY A 104 5.64 10.00 -28.02
N SER A 105 5.20 9.33 -26.93
CA SER A 105 6.08 8.45 -26.13
C SER A 105 5.83 6.95 -26.30
N LEU A 106 4.85 6.57 -27.13
CA LEU A 106 4.35 5.19 -27.26
C LEU A 106 5.30 4.22 -27.95
N ALA A 107 6.09 4.66 -28.92
CA ALA A 107 6.91 3.77 -29.76
C ALA A 107 8.06 3.11 -28.99
N ASP A 108 8.72 3.87 -28.11
CA ASP A 108 9.87 3.38 -27.33
C ASP A 108 9.43 2.49 -26.16
N LEU A 109 8.28 2.76 -25.60
CA LEU A 109 7.72 1.98 -24.48
C LEU A 109 7.18 0.63 -24.94
N LYS A 110 6.50 0.56 -26.10
CA LYS A 110 6.04 -0.70 -26.70
C LYS A 110 7.20 -1.64 -27.06
N ARG A 111 8.32 -1.09 -27.50
CA ARG A 111 9.51 -1.89 -27.84
C ARG A 111 10.16 -2.54 -26.62
N ARG A 112 10.08 -1.90 -25.45
CA ARG A 112 10.63 -2.42 -24.19
C ARG A 112 9.68 -3.40 -23.49
N ALA A 113 8.37 -3.26 -23.67
CA ALA A 113 7.35 -4.11 -23.05
C ALA A 113 7.27 -5.54 -23.60
N GLY A 114 7.83 -5.79 -24.81
CA GLY A 114 7.70 -7.07 -25.52
C GLY A 114 8.60 -8.22 -25.03
N GLN A 115 9.46 -8.01 -24.05
CA GLN A 115 10.32 -9.04 -23.51
C GLN A 115 9.79 -9.58 -22.19
N SER A 116 9.40 -10.84 -22.16
CA SER A 116 9.08 -11.56 -20.91
C SER A 116 10.32 -11.52 -19.99
N LYS A 117 10.24 -10.77 -18.92
CA LYS A 117 11.32 -10.64 -17.95
C LYS A 117 10.99 -11.46 -16.72
N SER A 118 11.97 -12.24 -16.26
CA SER A 118 11.88 -13.03 -15.04
C SER A 118 12.84 -12.46 -14.00
N VAL A 119 12.36 -12.31 -12.79
CA VAL A 119 13.14 -11.87 -11.63
C VAL A 119 12.88 -12.80 -10.45
N VAL A 120 13.86 -12.92 -9.57
CA VAL A 120 13.70 -13.64 -8.31
C VAL A 120 13.51 -12.64 -7.18
N LEU A 121 12.40 -12.78 -6.50
CA LEU A 121 12.00 -11.94 -5.37
C LEU A 121 12.02 -12.77 -4.09
N ARG A 122 12.40 -12.14 -2.98
CA ARG A 122 12.14 -12.66 -1.64
C ARG A 122 10.95 -11.91 -1.07
N VAL A 123 9.91 -12.65 -0.70
CA VAL A 123 8.72 -12.11 -0.04
C VAL A 123 8.76 -12.53 1.42
N SER A 124 8.94 -11.57 2.32
CA SER A 124 8.94 -11.82 3.76
C SER A 124 7.52 -12.07 4.28
N PRO A 125 7.35 -12.76 5.42
CA PRO A 125 6.03 -13.01 6.01
C PRO A 125 5.24 -11.75 6.30
N ASP A 126 5.90 -10.63 6.62
CA ASP A 126 5.24 -9.34 6.87
C ASP A 126 4.99 -8.51 5.61
N GLY A 127 5.24 -9.10 4.43
CA GLY A 127 4.89 -8.53 3.13
C GLY A 127 5.96 -7.63 2.52
N ALA A 128 7.16 -7.53 3.11
CA ALA A 128 8.25 -6.86 2.41
C ALA A 128 8.72 -7.70 1.22
N VAL A 129 9.03 -7.02 0.12
CA VAL A 129 9.54 -7.67 -1.10
C VAL A 129 10.93 -7.11 -1.40
N GLU A 130 11.87 -8.01 -1.58
CA GLU A 130 13.25 -7.73 -1.92
C GLU A 130 13.61 -8.48 -3.21
N MET A 131 14.27 -7.81 -4.13
CA MET A 131 14.80 -8.46 -5.34
C MET A 131 16.13 -9.13 -5.01
N VAL A 132 16.21 -10.45 -5.24
CA VAL A 132 17.39 -11.27 -4.92
C VAL A 132 18.28 -11.42 -6.14
N GLU A 133 17.68 -11.68 -7.30
CA GLU A 133 18.40 -11.81 -8.57
C GLU A 133 17.68 -11.02 -9.65
N ASP A 134 18.44 -10.24 -10.38
CA ASP A 134 18.00 -9.50 -11.55
C ASP A 134 19.07 -9.72 -12.65
N GLY A 135 18.65 -10.35 -13.73
CA GLY A 135 19.51 -10.53 -14.89
C GLY A 135 19.89 -9.22 -15.62
N ASP A 136 19.24 -8.11 -15.27
CA ASP A 136 19.49 -6.79 -15.86
C ASP A 136 19.46 -5.71 -14.76
N PRO A 137 20.62 -5.10 -14.40
CA PRO A 137 20.71 -4.04 -13.40
C PRO A 137 19.85 -2.80 -13.73
N HIS A 138 19.48 -2.63 -15.00
CA HIS A 138 18.66 -1.51 -15.48
C HIS A 138 17.19 -1.90 -15.69
N SER A 139 16.75 -3.09 -15.22
CA SER A 139 15.40 -3.54 -15.44
C SER A 139 14.39 -2.60 -14.77
N GLU A 140 13.31 -2.29 -15.48
CA GLU A 140 12.20 -1.52 -14.93
C GLU A 140 11.50 -2.28 -13.78
N LEU A 141 11.62 -3.61 -13.75
CA LEU A 141 11.08 -4.46 -12.69
C LEU A 141 11.76 -4.14 -11.34
N ARG A 142 13.04 -3.76 -11.35
CA ARG A 142 13.74 -3.29 -10.14
C ARG A 142 13.09 -2.03 -9.57
N ARG A 143 12.59 -1.13 -10.41
CA ARG A 143 11.87 0.07 -9.96
C ARG A 143 10.50 -0.27 -9.41
N ILE A 144 9.83 -1.27 -9.96
CA ILE A 144 8.47 -1.67 -9.57
C ILE A 144 8.51 -2.54 -8.30
N PHE A 145 9.46 -3.49 -8.21
CA PHE A 145 9.50 -4.50 -7.16
C PHE A 145 10.69 -4.37 -6.19
N GLY A 146 11.66 -3.48 -6.48
CA GLY A 146 12.95 -3.41 -5.79
C GLY A 146 12.92 -2.86 -4.36
N GLY A 147 11.79 -2.89 -3.68
CA GLY A 147 11.71 -2.42 -2.30
C GLY A 147 10.28 -2.14 -1.87
N MET A 148 9.38 -3.10 -2.06
CA MET A 148 8.05 -2.98 -1.45
C MET A 148 8.19 -3.18 0.06
N PRO A 149 7.84 -2.17 0.86
CA PRO A 149 8.00 -2.24 2.31
C PRO A 149 7.02 -3.22 2.93
N ALA A 150 7.37 -3.69 4.15
CA ALA A 150 6.47 -4.52 4.94
C ALA A 150 5.16 -3.79 5.24
N THR A 151 4.03 -4.46 5.01
CA THR A 151 2.70 -3.92 5.23
C THR A 151 1.95 -4.61 6.38
N LEU A 152 2.30 -5.86 6.70
CA LEU A 152 1.59 -6.65 7.70
C LEU A 152 2.17 -6.50 9.11
N ALA A 153 1.34 -6.76 10.11
CA ALA A 153 1.76 -6.81 11.50
C ALA A 153 2.70 -8.00 11.74
N ARG A 154 3.75 -7.80 12.54
CA ARG A 154 4.68 -8.88 12.94
C ARG A 154 4.14 -9.77 14.06
N LYS A 155 3.06 -9.37 14.71
CA LYS A 155 2.36 -10.09 15.76
C LYS A 155 0.93 -10.40 15.34
N ALA A 156 0.27 -11.30 16.05
CA ALA A 156 -1.16 -11.52 15.88
C ALA A 156 -1.94 -10.25 16.24
N VAL A 157 -2.97 -9.96 15.46
CA VAL A 157 -3.84 -8.78 15.61
C VAL A 157 -5.30 -9.20 15.71
N ALA A 158 -6.05 -8.50 16.54
CA ALA A 158 -7.49 -8.67 16.66
C ALA A 158 -8.23 -7.80 15.61
N ILE A 159 -9.49 -8.11 15.35
CA ILE A 159 -10.36 -7.24 14.52
C ILE A 159 -10.46 -5.87 15.19
N GLY A 160 -10.29 -4.81 14.41
CA GLY A 160 -10.22 -3.43 14.87
C GLY A 160 -8.84 -2.98 15.33
N GLU A 161 -7.89 -3.90 15.56
CA GLU A 161 -6.52 -3.54 15.97
C GLU A 161 -5.78 -2.87 14.83
N LYS A 162 -4.95 -1.88 15.21
CA LYS A 162 -4.15 -1.06 14.30
C LYS A 162 -2.66 -1.32 14.49
N TRP A 163 -1.91 -1.22 13.40
CA TRP A 163 -0.45 -1.20 13.42
C TRP A 163 0.09 -0.17 12.44
N SER A 164 1.28 0.33 12.69
CA SER A 164 1.91 1.34 11.83
C SER A 164 3.17 0.81 11.18
N ARG A 165 3.46 1.31 9.97
CA ARG A 165 4.68 1.05 9.22
C ARG A 165 5.21 2.35 8.63
N GLU A 166 6.51 2.45 8.55
CA GLU A 166 7.19 3.48 7.77
C GLU A 166 7.61 2.90 6.42
N MET A 167 7.32 3.62 5.37
CA MET A 167 7.57 3.21 4.00
C MET A 167 8.32 4.32 3.28
N GLN A 168 9.33 3.96 2.48
CA GLN A 168 10.01 4.87 1.59
C GLN A 168 9.32 4.83 0.24
N ILE A 169 8.96 6.00 -0.29
CA ILE A 169 8.38 6.12 -1.64
C ILE A 169 9.24 7.05 -2.49
N PRO A 170 9.46 6.73 -3.78
CA PRO A 170 10.15 7.65 -4.68
C PRO A 170 9.37 8.95 -4.82
N LEU A 171 10.08 10.07 -4.77
CA LEU A 171 9.48 11.38 -4.99
C LEU A 171 9.47 11.72 -6.48
N THR A 172 8.32 12.17 -6.96
CA THR A 172 8.16 12.59 -8.36
C THR A 172 8.98 13.84 -8.63
N GLY A 173 9.74 13.84 -9.74
CA GLY A 173 10.49 15.03 -10.19
C GLY A 173 11.94 15.11 -9.71
N GLN A 174 12.38 14.23 -8.83
CA GLN A 174 13.78 14.16 -8.41
C GLN A 174 14.28 12.70 -8.40
N PRO A 175 15.12 12.31 -9.37
CA PRO A 175 15.72 10.98 -9.41
C PRO A 175 16.48 10.65 -8.11
N GLY A 176 16.18 9.53 -7.49
CA GLY A 176 16.83 9.07 -6.25
C GLY A 176 16.33 9.69 -4.95
N ALA A 177 15.46 10.70 -5.00
CA ALA A 177 14.86 11.26 -3.80
C ALA A 177 13.74 10.36 -3.27
N MET A 178 13.75 10.12 -1.96
CA MET A 178 12.77 9.28 -1.26
C MET A 178 12.02 10.10 -0.21
N GLY A 179 10.72 9.91 -0.13
CA GLY A 179 9.88 10.44 0.92
C GLY A 179 9.48 9.34 1.91
N THR A 180 9.37 9.68 3.19
CA THR A 180 8.91 8.73 4.21
C THR A 180 7.41 8.90 4.41
N VAL A 181 6.67 7.82 4.20
CA VAL A 181 5.24 7.71 4.51
C VAL A 181 5.05 6.90 5.77
N ARG A 182 4.38 7.45 6.75
CA ARG A 182 3.89 6.68 7.89
C ARG A 182 2.47 6.23 7.60
N ALA A 183 2.30 4.92 7.42
CA ALA A 183 1.00 4.30 7.16
C ALA A 183 0.50 3.54 8.39
N THR A 184 -0.78 3.68 8.69
CA THR A 184 -1.51 2.92 9.70
C THR A 184 -2.45 1.97 8.98
N PHE A 185 -2.36 0.71 9.35
CA PHE A 185 -3.21 -0.39 8.87
C PHE A 185 -4.15 -0.81 9.99
N GLN A 186 -5.30 -1.34 9.63
CA GLN A 186 -6.28 -1.89 10.57
C GLN A 186 -6.86 -3.18 10.00
N LEU A 187 -6.95 -4.22 10.82
CA LEU A 187 -7.74 -5.41 10.49
C LEU A 187 -9.21 -5.08 10.71
N ASP A 188 -9.96 -4.85 9.63
CA ASP A 188 -11.36 -4.45 9.71
C ASP A 188 -12.28 -5.64 10.00
N SER A 189 -12.03 -6.78 9.34
CA SER A 189 -12.83 -7.99 9.50
C SER A 189 -12.11 -9.24 9.00
N LEU A 190 -12.66 -10.39 9.37
CA LEU A 190 -12.34 -11.68 8.80
C LEU A 190 -13.54 -12.21 8.03
N GLY A 191 -13.32 -12.97 6.97
CA GLY A 191 -14.38 -13.70 6.28
C GLY A 191 -15.04 -14.75 7.21
N THR A 192 -16.18 -15.25 6.80
CA THR A 192 -17.03 -16.15 7.62
C THR A 192 -16.25 -17.36 8.19
N ASN A 193 -15.32 -17.91 7.43
CA ASN A 193 -14.49 -19.04 7.85
C ASN A 193 -13.12 -18.59 8.40
N GLY A 194 -12.86 -17.29 8.57
CA GLY A 194 -11.57 -16.75 8.96
C GLY A 194 -10.49 -16.86 7.89
N ASP A 195 -10.80 -17.35 6.69
CA ASP A 195 -9.83 -17.55 5.62
C ASP A 195 -9.40 -16.25 4.94
N MET A 196 -10.32 -15.28 4.85
CA MET A 196 -10.06 -13.96 4.26
C MET A 196 -9.85 -12.93 5.36
N ALA A 197 -8.82 -12.10 5.23
CA ALA A 197 -8.62 -10.93 6.07
C ALA A 197 -8.78 -9.66 5.23
N TYR A 198 -9.58 -8.71 5.75
CA TYR A 198 -9.86 -7.41 5.15
C TYR A 198 -9.15 -6.34 5.96
N ILE A 199 -8.33 -5.56 5.30
CA ILE A 199 -7.44 -4.58 5.94
C ILE A 199 -7.65 -3.25 5.26
N SER A 200 -7.87 -2.19 6.04
CA SER A 200 -7.78 -0.82 5.56
C SER A 200 -6.43 -0.21 5.89
N MET A 201 -6.03 0.78 5.09
CA MET A 201 -4.79 1.53 5.30
C MET A 201 -5.01 3.02 5.09
N LYS A 202 -4.34 3.82 5.91
CA LYS A 202 -4.25 5.28 5.78
C LYS A 202 -2.83 5.72 6.13
N GLY A 203 -2.30 6.69 5.40
CA GLY A 203 -0.97 7.20 5.67
C GLY A 203 -0.81 8.65 5.26
N SER A 204 0.21 9.27 5.79
CA SER A 204 0.63 10.62 5.42
C SER A 204 2.13 10.67 5.23
N MET A 205 2.55 11.40 4.23
CA MET A 205 3.94 11.76 4.02
C MET A 205 4.15 13.12 4.68
N ALA A 206 5.11 13.18 5.61
CA ALA A 206 5.53 14.43 6.20
C ALA A 206 6.06 15.35 5.09
N ARG A 207 5.95 16.65 5.34
CA ARG A 207 6.53 17.67 4.48
C ARG A 207 8.04 17.45 4.38
N VAL A 208 8.52 17.19 3.18
CA VAL A 208 9.94 17.00 2.91
C VAL A 208 10.44 18.23 2.14
N ASN A 209 11.38 18.93 2.74
CA ASN A 209 12.13 20.00 2.08
C ASN A 209 13.43 19.37 1.58
N LEU A 210 13.59 19.27 0.27
CA LEU A 210 14.82 18.73 -0.31
C LEU A 210 15.81 19.89 -0.56
N PRO A 211 16.94 19.93 0.17
CA PRO A 211 18.03 20.80 -0.18
C PRO A 211 18.70 20.27 -1.45
N GLY A 212 18.98 21.11 -2.41
CA GLY A 212 19.82 20.68 -3.54
C GLY A 212 19.26 20.93 -4.93
N VAL A 213 18.21 21.73 -5.09
CA VAL A 213 18.00 22.39 -6.38
C VAL A 213 19.11 23.43 -6.54
N PRO A 214 19.96 23.38 -7.62
CA PRO A 214 21.05 24.33 -7.78
C PRO A 214 20.50 25.75 -7.85
N GLY A 215 20.90 26.61 -6.90
CA GLY A 215 20.60 28.04 -6.88
C GLY A 215 20.06 28.51 -5.52
N PRO A 216 20.48 29.69 -5.06
CA PRO A 216 19.95 30.28 -3.85
C PRO A 216 18.45 30.61 -4.03
N GLY A 217 17.60 30.10 -3.15
CA GLY A 217 16.16 30.31 -3.21
C GLY A 217 15.35 29.25 -4.00
N ALA A 218 16.00 28.26 -4.61
CA ALA A 218 15.34 27.10 -5.16
C ALA A 218 14.88 26.19 -4.02
N GLY A 219 13.61 25.81 -4.02
CA GLY A 219 13.02 24.93 -3.01
C GLY A 219 12.11 23.88 -3.66
N TYR A 220 12.18 22.65 -3.16
CA TYR A 220 11.23 21.61 -3.48
C TYR A 220 10.57 21.15 -2.19
N GLU A 221 9.27 21.34 -2.12
CA GLU A 221 8.48 20.92 -0.99
C GLU A 221 7.43 19.93 -1.44
N THR A 222 7.33 18.81 -0.75
CA THR A 222 6.34 17.79 -1.08
C THR A 222 5.66 17.26 0.18
N SER A 223 4.39 16.93 0.03
CA SER A 223 3.57 16.29 1.05
C SER A 223 2.57 15.37 0.37
N GLY A 224 2.00 14.44 1.12
CA GLY A 224 1.05 13.51 0.50
C GLY A 224 0.23 12.71 1.51
N THR A 225 -0.77 12.03 0.97
CA THR A 225 -1.62 11.09 1.70
C THR A 225 -1.71 9.79 0.94
N LEU A 226 -1.89 8.70 1.68
CA LEU A 226 -2.12 7.36 1.18
C LEU A 226 -3.38 6.80 1.82
N SER A 227 -4.23 6.15 1.04
CA SER A 227 -5.38 5.41 1.55
C SER A 227 -5.63 4.18 0.69
N GLY A 228 -6.24 3.15 1.27
CA GLY A 228 -6.55 1.97 0.50
C GLY A 228 -7.09 0.82 1.33
N THR A 229 -7.29 -0.30 0.65
CA THR A 229 -7.73 -1.57 1.22
C THR A 229 -6.89 -2.72 0.69
N MET A 230 -6.79 -3.79 1.45
CA MET A 230 -6.09 -5.02 1.07
C MET A 230 -6.91 -6.21 1.55
N GLN A 231 -6.94 -7.26 0.72
CA GLN A 231 -7.52 -8.55 1.06
C GLN A 231 -6.43 -9.60 1.01
N ILE A 232 -6.37 -10.44 2.03
CA ILE A 232 -5.43 -11.55 2.15
C ILE A 232 -6.21 -12.84 2.27
N ASP A 233 -5.95 -13.78 1.37
CA ASP A 233 -6.35 -15.16 1.55
C ASP A 233 -5.29 -15.86 2.42
N ARG A 234 -5.66 -16.16 3.67
CA ARG A 234 -4.79 -16.78 4.66
C ARG A 234 -4.46 -18.24 4.34
N ARG A 235 -5.32 -18.91 3.57
CA ARG A 235 -5.08 -20.29 3.11
C ARG A 235 -4.07 -20.33 1.98
N LEU A 236 -4.17 -19.39 1.03
CA LEU A 236 -3.18 -19.21 -0.03
C LEU A 236 -1.90 -18.55 0.50
N GLY A 237 -1.95 -17.89 1.65
CA GLY A 237 -0.85 -17.09 2.17
C GLY A 237 -0.47 -15.94 1.24
N TRP A 238 -1.45 -15.29 0.58
CA TRP A 238 -1.18 -14.26 -0.41
C TRP A 238 -2.24 -13.16 -0.45
N ILE A 239 -1.83 -11.99 -0.98
CA ILE A 239 -2.73 -10.86 -1.25
C ILE A 239 -3.57 -11.20 -2.48
N THR A 240 -4.88 -11.20 -2.33
CA THR A 240 -5.81 -11.46 -3.43
C THR A 240 -6.31 -10.20 -4.10
N GLU A 241 -6.40 -9.10 -3.34
CA GLU A 241 -6.76 -7.79 -3.86
C GLU A 241 -6.10 -6.69 -3.04
N SER A 242 -5.66 -5.64 -3.71
CA SER A 242 -5.23 -4.40 -3.05
C SER A 242 -5.65 -3.21 -3.92
N ARG A 243 -6.24 -2.21 -3.29
CA ARG A 243 -6.56 -0.91 -3.91
C ARG A 243 -5.91 0.19 -3.10
N THR A 244 -5.14 1.03 -3.76
CA THR A 244 -4.38 2.09 -3.11
C THR A 244 -4.55 3.39 -3.90
N THR A 245 -4.75 4.48 -3.18
CA THR A 245 -4.73 5.83 -3.73
C THR A 245 -3.68 6.64 -2.99
N ILE A 246 -2.76 7.23 -3.73
CA ILE A 246 -1.71 8.12 -3.23
C ILE A 246 -1.94 9.50 -3.85
N ASN A 247 -2.07 10.53 -3.03
CA ASN A 247 -2.14 11.91 -3.47
C ASN A 247 -0.88 12.63 -3.01
N VAL A 248 -0.14 13.21 -3.93
CA VAL A 248 1.09 13.96 -3.67
C VAL A 248 0.88 15.39 -4.16
N ARG A 249 1.29 16.34 -3.35
CA ARG A 249 1.36 17.76 -3.69
C ARG A 249 2.80 18.22 -3.56
N SER A 250 3.35 18.73 -4.65
CA SER A 250 4.70 19.27 -4.70
C SER A 250 4.66 20.73 -5.11
N THR A 251 5.45 21.57 -4.43
CA THR A 251 5.66 22.95 -4.78
C THR A 251 7.12 23.12 -5.19
N VAL A 252 7.36 23.63 -6.39
CA VAL A 252 8.69 23.86 -6.94
C VAL A 252 8.91 25.36 -7.05
N SER A 253 9.84 25.87 -6.27
CA SER A 253 10.25 27.28 -6.32
C SER A 253 11.49 27.42 -7.18
N SER A 254 11.45 28.30 -8.18
CA SER A 254 12.62 28.64 -8.99
C SER A 254 13.51 29.64 -8.24
N PRO A 255 14.84 29.51 -8.33
CA PRO A 255 15.74 30.51 -7.77
C PRO A 255 15.50 31.87 -8.44
N PRO A 256 15.73 32.97 -7.73
CA PRO A 256 15.69 34.28 -8.35
C PRO A 256 16.80 34.37 -9.41
N ASP A 257 16.42 34.71 -10.63
CA ASP A 257 17.38 35.00 -11.69
C ASP A 257 18.07 36.34 -11.39
N ARG A 258 19.35 36.49 -11.79
CA ARG A 258 20.10 37.73 -11.54
C ARG A 258 19.32 38.92 -12.09
N GLY A 259 18.79 39.76 -11.19
CA GLY A 259 18.03 40.96 -11.53
C GLY A 259 16.50 40.77 -11.71
N ARG A 260 15.96 39.55 -11.55
CA ARG A 260 14.52 39.30 -11.54
C ARG A 260 14.05 38.82 -10.17
N LYS A 261 12.86 39.23 -9.77
CA LYS A 261 12.19 38.66 -8.57
C LYS A 261 11.96 37.17 -8.79
N ALA A 262 12.10 36.37 -7.72
CA ALA A 262 11.75 34.94 -7.75
C ALA A 262 10.39 34.77 -8.42
N GLY A 263 10.29 33.88 -9.38
CA GLY A 263 9.03 33.53 -10.03
C GLY A 263 8.06 32.92 -9.02
N ALA A 264 6.76 33.05 -9.26
CA ALA A 264 5.77 32.34 -8.43
C ALA A 264 5.99 30.82 -8.51
N PRO A 265 5.84 30.07 -7.40
CA PRO A 265 6.13 28.64 -7.35
C PRO A 265 5.18 27.84 -8.24
N MET A 266 5.71 26.84 -8.94
CA MET A 266 4.91 25.87 -9.68
C MET A 266 4.31 24.85 -8.71
N LEU A 267 3.02 24.61 -8.82
CA LEU A 267 2.32 23.59 -8.07
C LEU A 267 2.10 22.34 -8.94
N VAL A 268 2.59 21.19 -8.46
CA VAL A 268 2.32 19.90 -9.10
C VAL A 268 1.49 19.05 -8.15
N ARG A 269 0.40 18.52 -8.66
CA ARG A 269 -0.45 17.54 -7.97
C ARG A 269 -0.38 16.22 -8.72
N THR A 270 -0.07 15.15 -8.01
CA THR A 270 -0.03 13.79 -8.57
C THR A 270 -0.97 12.92 -7.78
N LYS A 271 -1.88 12.25 -8.49
CA LYS A 271 -2.74 11.21 -7.92
C LYS A 271 -2.39 9.90 -8.58
N ILE A 272 -2.05 8.90 -7.78
CA ILE A 272 -1.75 7.55 -8.22
C ILE A 272 -2.85 6.65 -7.66
N THR A 273 -3.56 5.97 -8.55
CA THR A 273 -4.52 4.93 -8.17
C THR A 273 -3.97 3.60 -8.65
N GLN A 274 -3.81 2.66 -7.74
CA GLN A 274 -3.29 1.32 -8.05
C GLN A 274 -4.30 0.27 -7.61
N TRP A 275 -4.52 -0.70 -8.47
CA TRP A 275 -5.32 -1.88 -8.20
C TRP A 275 -4.51 -3.12 -8.54
N ILE A 276 -4.35 -4.01 -7.58
CA ILE A 276 -3.70 -5.31 -7.74
C ILE A 276 -4.75 -6.37 -7.44
N ARG A 277 -4.87 -7.36 -8.30
CA ARG A 277 -5.84 -8.45 -8.17
C ARG A 277 -5.21 -9.78 -8.55
N ALA A 278 -5.40 -10.79 -7.69
CA ALA A 278 -5.09 -12.16 -8.04
C ALA A 278 -6.13 -12.67 -9.05
N MET A 279 -5.65 -13.26 -10.12
CA MET A 279 -6.51 -13.90 -11.13
C MET A 279 -6.63 -15.38 -10.79
N ARG A 280 -7.84 -15.91 -10.75
CA ARG A 280 -8.04 -17.36 -10.60
C ARG A 280 -7.47 -18.07 -11.82
N ALA A 281 -6.69 -19.13 -11.60
CA ALA A 281 -6.39 -20.06 -12.67
C ALA A 281 -7.71 -20.65 -13.15
N ARG A 282 -7.98 -20.52 -14.46
CA ARG A 282 -9.09 -21.25 -15.09
C ARG A 282 -8.67 -22.65 -15.36
#